data_64582baa220cb2bea607eeebfbc4d6cb
#
_entry.id   64582baa220cb2bea607eeebfbc4d6cb
#
_cell.length_a   1.000
_cell.length_b   1.000
_cell.length_c   1.000
_cell.angle_alpha   90.00
_cell.angle_beta   90.00
_cell.angle_gamma   90.00
#
_symmetry.space_group_name_H-M   'P 1'
#
loop_
_entity.id
_entity.type
_entity.pdbx_description
1 polymer ?
#
loop_
_entity_poly.entity_id
_entity_poly.type
_entity_poly.pdbx_seq_one_letter_code
_entity_poly.pdbx_strand_id
1 'polypeptide(L)'
;DLDRYQKKLKEFDEYAARSYQKAAEEGEKLVGREIVCTGDVYPDFQVTGAKVAEYHAGREAGSIIVRVTVTPKRDIVVRETKRKCAEGEYPLKDTRLYFALMKANDHLIELGQLNPFNSNSYNSSLKAEYAPGQMIQAGVPCHSEGAPVYINCHTYDFTEFAKIVFLAEKDYMAIRKQAYGF
;
A
#
# COMPACT_ATOMS: atom_id res chain seq x y z
N ASP A 1 -16.76 16.10 39.80
CA ASP A 1 -15.56 16.34 40.57
C ASP A 1 -14.36 16.52 39.65
N LEU A 2 -13.74 17.70 39.71
CA LEU A 2 -12.62 18.09 38.86
C LEU A 2 -11.37 17.21 39.08
N ASP A 3 -11.03 16.87 40.34
CA ASP A 3 -9.89 16.06 40.69
C ASP A 3 -10.02 14.64 40.11
N ARG A 4 -11.21 14.08 40.19
CA ARG A 4 -11.50 12.76 39.61
C ARG A 4 -11.39 12.79 38.08
N TYR A 5 -11.85 13.86 37.45
CA TYR A 5 -11.75 14.03 36.00
C TYR A 5 -10.28 14.17 35.57
N GLN A 6 -9.51 15.00 36.27
CA GLN A 6 -8.08 15.18 35.99
C GLN A 6 -7.29 13.88 36.17
N LYS A 7 -7.59 13.08 37.20
CA LYS A 7 -6.98 11.78 37.41
C LYS A 7 -7.25 10.82 36.25
N LYS A 8 -8.50 10.77 35.76
CA LYS A 8 -8.87 9.94 34.61
C LYS A 8 -8.18 10.38 33.34
N LEU A 9 -8.06 11.69 33.09
CA LEU A 9 -7.30 12.21 31.95
C LEU A 9 -5.83 11.79 32.00
N LYS A 10 -5.19 11.91 33.16
CA LYS A 10 -3.81 11.50 33.35
C LYS A 10 -3.62 10.01 33.09
N GLU A 11 -4.49 9.16 33.63
CA GLU A 11 -4.48 7.71 33.39
C GLU A 11 -4.64 7.39 31.89
N PHE A 12 -5.52 8.10 31.19
CA PHE A 12 -5.72 7.94 29.75
C PHE A 12 -4.48 8.37 28.96
N ASP A 13 -3.85 9.50 29.30
CA ASP A 13 -2.65 9.99 28.64
C ASP A 13 -1.47 9.05 28.85
N GLU A 14 -1.31 8.50 30.04
CA GLU A 14 -0.28 7.49 30.33
C GLU A 14 -0.52 6.19 29.55
N TYR A 15 -1.75 5.75 29.43
CA TYR A 15 -2.14 4.60 28.61
C TYR A 15 -1.82 4.84 27.14
N ALA A 16 -2.21 5.98 26.60
CA ALA A 16 -1.94 6.35 25.21
C ALA A 16 -0.43 6.40 24.94
N ALA A 17 0.36 7.01 25.82
CA ALA A 17 1.82 7.09 25.68
C ALA A 17 2.46 5.70 25.65
N ARG A 18 2.06 4.80 26.54
CA ARG A 18 2.55 3.41 26.55
C ARG A 18 2.15 2.66 25.28
N SER A 19 0.93 2.89 24.78
CA SER A 19 0.43 2.28 23.55
C SER A 19 1.23 2.74 22.34
N TYR A 20 1.53 4.03 22.25
CA TYR A 20 2.36 4.58 21.17
C TYR A 20 3.79 4.08 21.22
N GLN A 21 4.38 3.98 22.40
CA GLN A 21 5.72 3.43 22.57
C GLN A 21 5.78 1.97 22.12
N LYS A 22 4.81 1.16 22.53
CA LYS A 22 4.70 -0.24 22.10
C LYS A 22 4.55 -0.36 20.58
N ALA A 23 3.70 0.47 19.98
CA ALA A 23 3.51 0.50 18.53
C ALA A 23 4.81 0.87 17.80
N ALA A 24 5.57 1.85 18.32
CA ALA A 24 6.85 2.24 17.76
C ALA A 24 7.88 1.10 17.82
N GLU A 25 8.00 0.43 18.95
CA GLU A 25 8.91 -0.71 19.11
C GLU A 25 8.57 -1.85 18.15
N GLU A 26 7.29 -2.18 18.02
CA GLU A 26 6.83 -3.21 17.08
C GLU A 26 6.98 -2.78 15.62
N GLY A 27 6.69 -1.52 15.31
CA GLY A 27 6.84 -0.97 13.95
C GLY A 27 8.29 -1.00 13.46
N GLU A 28 9.24 -0.62 14.29
CA GLU A 28 10.67 -0.67 13.97
C GLU A 28 11.15 -2.10 13.70
N LYS A 29 10.62 -3.09 14.41
CA LYS A 29 10.96 -4.50 14.18
C LYS A 29 10.45 -5.04 12.85
N LEU A 30 9.44 -4.40 12.25
CA LEU A 30 8.91 -4.80 10.95
C LEU A 30 9.81 -4.39 9.79
N VAL A 31 10.64 -3.38 9.96
CA VAL A 31 11.52 -2.88 8.89
C VAL A 31 12.45 -4.00 8.41
N GLY A 32 12.43 -4.22 7.10
CA GLY A 32 13.19 -5.30 6.48
C GLY A 32 12.42 -6.61 6.31
N ARG A 33 11.23 -6.73 6.91
CA ARG A 33 10.41 -7.94 6.82
C ARG A 33 9.84 -8.08 5.41
N GLU A 34 9.95 -9.29 4.85
CA GLU A 34 9.25 -9.64 3.62
C GLU A 34 7.79 -9.89 3.88
N ILE A 35 6.94 -9.38 2.98
CA ILE A 35 5.49 -9.51 3.05
C ILE A 35 5.03 -10.44 1.95
N VAL A 36 4.20 -11.41 2.29
CA VAL A 36 3.61 -12.34 1.34
C VAL A 36 2.63 -11.59 0.43
N CYS A 37 2.84 -11.69 -0.87
CA CYS A 37 1.95 -11.19 -1.90
C CYS A 37 1.28 -12.35 -2.61
N THR A 38 -0.04 -12.29 -2.77
CA THR A 38 -0.84 -13.28 -3.50
C THR A 38 -1.76 -12.59 -4.51
N GLY A 39 -2.27 -13.36 -5.49
CA GLY A 39 -3.19 -12.86 -6.50
C GLY A 39 -2.50 -12.46 -7.80
N ASP A 40 -2.21 -13.45 -8.66
CA ASP A 40 -1.76 -13.24 -10.03
C ASP A 40 -2.99 -13.04 -10.94
N VAL A 41 -3.61 -11.87 -10.83
CA VAL A 41 -4.89 -11.55 -11.47
C VAL A 41 -4.76 -10.57 -12.63
N TYR A 42 -3.55 -10.06 -12.89
CA TYR A 42 -3.32 -9.08 -13.95
C TYR A 42 -2.66 -9.73 -15.16
N PRO A 43 -3.22 -9.57 -16.37
CA PRO A 43 -2.64 -10.18 -17.58
C PRO A 43 -1.29 -9.56 -17.97
N ASP A 44 -1.04 -8.31 -17.60
CA ASP A 44 0.11 -7.54 -18.06
C ASP A 44 1.18 -7.31 -17.00
N PHE A 45 0.85 -7.55 -15.73
CA PHE A 45 1.75 -7.30 -14.59
C PHE A 45 1.83 -8.49 -13.66
N GLN A 46 2.98 -8.62 -13.03
CA GLN A 46 3.23 -9.58 -11.97
C GLN A 46 3.83 -8.88 -10.76
N VAL A 47 3.34 -9.21 -9.58
CA VAL A 47 3.95 -8.81 -8.32
C VAL A 47 4.93 -9.91 -7.91
N THR A 48 6.21 -9.56 -7.79
CA THR A 48 7.28 -10.52 -7.53
C THR A 48 7.79 -10.47 -6.09
N GLY A 49 7.41 -9.47 -5.31
CA GLY A 49 7.77 -9.38 -3.91
C GLY A 49 7.28 -8.10 -3.25
N ALA A 50 7.35 -8.09 -1.94
CA ALA A 50 7.10 -6.90 -1.13
C ALA A 50 7.93 -6.95 0.15
N LYS A 51 8.33 -5.78 0.64
CA LYS A 51 9.16 -5.64 1.82
C LYS A 51 8.79 -4.37 2.58
N VAL A 52 8.76 -4.45 3.91
CA VAL A 52 8.63 -3.26 4.74
C VAL A 52 9.93 -2.46 4.64
N ALA A 53 9.86 -1.28 4.06
CA ALA A 53 11.03 -0.42 3.82
C ALA A 53 11.29 0.54 4.97
N GLU A 54 10.23 1.14 5.52
CA GLU A 54 10.33 2.22 6.50
C GLU A 54 9.21 2.13 7.53
N TYR A 55 9.49 2.64 8.72
CA TYR A 55 8.52 2.94 9.76
C TYR A 55 8.60 4.43 10.10
N HIS A 56 7.45 5.08 10.23
CA HIS A 56 7.33 6.47 10.64
C HIS A 56 6.47 6.59 11.89
N ALA A 57 7.04 7.13 12.96
CA ALA A 57 6.28 7.43 14.17
C ALA A 57 5.25 8.55 13.90
N GLY A 58 4.09 8.43 14.50
CA GLY A 58 3.01 9.41 14.38
C GLY A 58 2.33 9.66 15.72
N ARG A 59 1.28 10.48 15.70
CA ARG A 59 0.49 10.77 16.90
C ARG A 59 -0.25 9.53 17.43
N GLU A 60 -0.54 8.60 16.55
CA GLU A 60 -1.19 7.33 16.90
C GLU A 60 -0.17 6.20 16.77
N ALA A 61 -0.53 5.11 16.12
CA ALA A 61 0.36 3.97 15.96
C ALA A 61 1.47 4.20 14.91
N GLY A 62 1.42 5.32 14.18
CA GLY A 62 2.37 5.60 13.12
C GLY A 62 1.97 5.00 11.78
N SER A 63 2.96 4.86 10.89
CA SER A 63 2.75 4.31 9.56
C SER A 63 3.96 3.50 9.10
N ILE A 64 3.73 2.59 8.17
CA ILE A 64 4.79 1.86 7.48
C ILE A 64 4.69 2.10 5.97
N ILE A 65 5.84 2.02 5.30
CA ILE A 65 5.91 2.00 3.84
C ILE A 65 6.37 0.60 3.43
N VAL A 66 5.55 -0.07 2.64
CA VAL A 66 5.87 -1.34 2.02
C VAL A 66 6.26 -1.08 0.57
N ARG A 67 7.43 -1.55 0.15
CA ARG A 67 7.86 -1.49 -1.24
C ARG A 67 7.44 -2.77 -1.96
N VAL A 68 6.66 -2.60 -3.03
CA VAL A 68 6.11 -3.70 -3.82
C VAL A 68 6.79 -3.73 -5.18
N THR A 69 7.39 -4.86 -5.52
CA THR A 69 8.03 -5.04 -6.82
C THR A 69 6.99 -5.49 -7.84
N VAL A 70 6.71 -4.63 -8.81
CA VAL A 70 5.79 -4.90 -9.92
C VAL A 70 6.59 -4.98 -11.21
N THR A 71 6.41 -6.07 -11.93
CA THR A 71 7.16 -6.36 -13.16
C THR A 71 6.19 -6.58 -14.31
N PRO A 72 6.38 -5.94 -15.47
CA PRO A 72 5.57 -6.21 -16.65
C PRO A 72 5.77 -7.64 -17.16
N LYS A 73 4.69 -8.32 -17.54
CA LYS A 73 4.73 -9.65 -18.18
C LYS A 73 5.03 -9.58 -19.67
N ARG A 74 4.76 -8.43 -20.30
CA ARG A 74 5.03 -8.17 -21.72
C ARG A 74 5.47 -6.72 -21.91
N ASP A 75 6.06 -6.42 -23.05
CA ASP A 75 6.39 -5.04 -23.41
C ASP A 75 5.10 -4.24 -23.57
N ILE A 76 5.04 -3.10 -22.90
CA ILE A 76 3.88 -2.20 -22.94
C ILE A 76 4.33 -0.76 -23.14
N VAL A 77 3.42 0.05 -23.68
CA VAL A 77 3.60 1.50 -23.73
C VAL A 77 2.43 2.15 -23.01
N VAL A 78 2.72 2.99 -22.02
CA VAL A 78 1.72 3.72 -21.25
C VAL A 78 1.59 5.14 -21.79
N ARG A 79 0.36 5.54 -22.12
CA ARG A 79 0.04 6.88 -22.60
C ARG A 79 -0.71 7.68 -21.54
N GLU A 80 -0.58 9.01 -21.59
CA GLU A 80 -1.30 9.90 -20.66
C GLU A 80 -2.81 9.76 -20.77
N THR A 81 -3.32 9.65 -21.99
CA THR A 81 -4.76 9.62 -22.27
C THR A 81 -5.13 8.50 -23.23
N LYS A 82 -6.36 8.03 -23.12
CA LYS A 82 -6.92 6.99 -24.01
C LYS A 82 -6.90 7.39 -25.48
N ARG A 83 -7.06 8.67 -25.78
CA ARG A 83 -7.07 9.18 -27.18
C ARG A 83 -5.74 9.04 -27.91
N LYS A 84 -4.64 8.90 -27.16
CA LYS A 84 -3.29 8.73 -27.71
C LYS A 84 -2.85 7.27 -27.76
N CYS A 85 -3.69 6.34 -27.31
CA CYS A 85 -3.35 4.92 -27.27
C CYS A 85 -3.59 4.26 -28.63
N ALA A 86 -2.57 3.57 -29.14
CA ALA A 86 -2.68 2.58 -30.22
C ALA A 86 -3.04 1.22 -29.62
N GLU A 87 -3.24 0.22 -30.50
CA GLU A 87 -3.47 -1.16 -30.07
C GLU A 87 -2.28 -1.66 -29.22
N GLY A 88 -2.59 -2.27 -28.07
CA GLY A 88 -1.58 -2.75 -27.12
C GLY A 88 -0.96 -1.69 -26.21
N GLU A 89 -1.39 -0.43 -26.33
CA GLU A 89 -1.00 0.65 -25.44
C GLU A 89 -2.07 0.86 -24.36
N TYR A 90 -1.65 1.37 -23.19
CA TYR A 90 -2.54 1.56 -22.02
C TYR A 90 -2.60 3.03 -21.60
N PRO A 91 -3.79 3.57 -21.37
CA PRO A 91 -3.89 4.85 -20.68
C PRO A 91 -3.43 4.69 -19.22
N LEU A 92 -2.73 5.68 -18.72
CA LEU A 92 -2.15 5.67 -17.37
C LEU A 92 -3.17 5.32 -16.27
N LYS A 93 -4.41 5.77 -16.41
CA LYS A 93 -5.50 5.49 -15.47
C LYS A 93 -5.89 4.01 -15.38
N ASP A 94 -5.63 3.22 -16.43
CA ASP A 94 -6.01 1.80 -16.49
C ASP A 94 -4.87 0.87 -16.04
N THR A 95 -3.77 1.43 -15.55
CA THR A 95 -2.63 0.67 -15.03
C THR A 95 -2.70 0.43 -13.52
N ARG A 96 -3.83 0.73 -12.88
CA ARG A 96 -4.01 0.55 -11.43
C ARG A 96 -4.08 -0.92 -11.05
N LEU A 97 -3.40 -1.24 -9.97
CA LEU A 97 -3.52 -2.50 -9.26
C LEU A 97 -4.34 -2.27 -8.00
N TYR A 98 -5.18 -3.23 -7.67
CA TYR A 98 -6.06 -3.16 -6.49
C TYR A 98 -5.62 -4.23 -5.49
N PHE A 99 -5.67 -3.90 -4.20
CA PHE A 99 -5.22 -4.85 -3.20
C PHE A 99 -5.98 -4.73 -1.89
N ALA A 100 -5.91 -5.81 -1.12
CA ALA A 100 -6.36 -5.88 0.26
C ALA A 100 -5.15 -6.13 1.16
N LEU A 101 -5.00 -5.32 2.20
CA LEU A 101 -4.06 -5.56 3.29
C LEU A 101 -4.74 -6.46 4.31
N MET A 102 -4.10 -7.57 4.64
CA MET A 102 -4.71 -8.63 5.45
C MET A 102 -3.84 -9.01 6.63
N LYS A 103 -4.49 -9.40 7.71
CA LYS A 103 -3.88 -10.13 8.82
C LYS A 103 -3.63 -11.59 8.44
N ALA A 104 -2.83 -12.30 9.21
CA ALA A 104 -2.56 -13.72 8.99
C ALA A 104 -3.82 -14.60 9.03
N ASN A 105 -4.84 -14.19 9.77
CA ASN A 105 -6.13 -14.88 9.89
C ASN A 105 -7.15 -14.49 8.81
N ASP A 106 -6.71 -13.84 7.73
CA ASP A 106 -7.54 -13.36 6.62
C ASP A 106 -8.52 -12.22 6.96
N HIS A 107 -8.35 -11.57 8.10
CA HIS A 107 -9.11 -10.36 8.40
C HIS A 107 -8.57 -9.17 7.62
N LEU A 108 -9.48 -8.42 7.01
CA LEU A 108 -9.15 -7.21 6.26
C LEU A 108 -8.70 -6.10 7.20
N ILE A 109 -7.54 -5.50 6.90
CA ILE A 109 -7.08 -4.27 7.53
C ILE A 109 -7.56 -3.07 6.72
N GLU A 110 -7.22 -3.04 5.44
CA GLU A 110 -7.51 -1.91 4.55
C GLU A 110 -7.51 -2.36 3.08
N LEU A 111 -8.31 -1.67 2.27
CA LEU A 111 -8.26 -1.78 0.82
C LEU A 111 -7.44 -0.63 0.25
N GLY A 112 -6.70 -0.89 -0.82
CA GLY A 112 -5.89 0.12 -1.45
C GLY A 112 -5.73 -0.06 -2.95
N GLN A 113 -5.11 0.94 -3.56
CA GLN A 113 -4.80 0.98 -4.98
C GLN A 113 -3.34 1.36 -5.15
N LEU A 114 -2.70 0.80 -6.16
CA LEU A 114 -1.32 1.08 -6.53
C LEU A 114 -1.25 1.35 -8.03
N ASN A 115 -0.65 2.47 -8.41
CA ASN A 115 -0.27 2.70 -9.81
C ASN A 115 1.26 2.61 -9.92
N PRO A 116 1.81 1.55 -10.55
CA PRO A 116 3.25 1.37 -10.63
C PRO A 116 3.97 2.39 -11.53
N PHE A 117 3.24 3.17 -12.32
CA PHE A 117 3.79 4.19 -13.22
C PHE A 117 3.61 5.62 -12.72
N ASN A 118 2.87 5.80 -11.65
CA ASN A 118 2.62 7.12 -11.10
C ASN A 118 2.98 7.13 -9.64
N SER A 119 3.81 8.10 -9.25
CA SER A 119 4.04 8.37 -7.84
C SER A 119 2.71 8.80 -7.21
N ASN A 120 2.47 8.32 -6.00
CA ASN A 120 1.31 8.72 -5.23
C ASN A 120 1.26 10.26 -5.14
N SER A 121 0.07 10.84 -5.30
CA SER A 121 -0.18 12.28 -5.22
C SER A 121 0.29 12.94 -3.92
N TYR A 122 0.51 12.14 -2.88
CA TYR A 122 1.05 12.63 -1.60
C TYR A 122 2.57 12.81 -1.59
N ASN A 123 3.28 12.38 -2.61
CA ASN A 123 4.73 12.44 -2.63
C ASN A 123 5.24 12.96 -3.97
N SER A 124 5.17 14.28 -4.14
CA SER A 124 5.58 14.97 -5.35
C SER A 124 7.07 14.83 -5.70
N SER A 125 7.87 14.29 -4.79
CA SER A 125 9.30 14.03 -5.01
C SER A 125 9.58 12.69 -5.70
N LEU A 126 8.64 11.76 -5.69
CA LEU A 126 8.76 10.49 -6.38
C LEU A 126 8.24 10.64 -7.82
N LYS A 127 9.14 10.87 -8.73
CA LYS A 127 8.82 10.85 -10.17
C LYS A 127 8.66 9.41 -10.62
N ALA A 128 7.68 9.16 -11.48
CA ALA A 128 7.58 7.88 -12.17
C ALA A 128 8.89 7.62 -12.92
N GLU A 129 9.41 6.39 -12.84
CA GLU A 129 10.64 6.01 -13.55
C GLU A 129 10.43 6.05 -15.07
N TYR A 130 9.19 5.96 -15.50
CA TYR A 130 8.83 5.95 -16.91
C TYR A 130 7.98 7.17 -17.27
N ALA A 131 8.39 7.86 -18.33
CA ALA A 131 7.57 8.92 -18.91
C ALA A 131 6.47 8.34 -19.81
N PRO A 132 5.30 9.00 -19.92
CA PRO A 132 4.28 8.58 -20.90
C PRO A 132 4.86 8.49 -22.31
N GLY A 133 4.55 7.40 -23.00
CA GLY A 133 5.06 7.10 -24.34
C GLY A 133 6.36 6.31 -24.38
N GLN A 134 7.01 6.12 -23.25
CA GLN A 134 8.18 5.27 -23.14
C GLN A 134 7.78 3.79 -23.12
N MET A 135 8.55 2.95 -23.79
CA MET A 135 8.35 1.50 -23.73
C MET A 135 8.82 0.96 -22.39
N ILE A 136 8.02 0.10 -21.79
CA ILE A 136 8.34 -0.61 -20.56
C ILE A 136 8.58 -2.07 -20.94
N GLN A 137 9.78 -2.55 -20.71
CA GLN A 137 10.20 -3.88 -21.11
C GLN A 137 9.70 -4.95 -20.14
N ALA A 138 9.28 -6.08 -20.69
CA ALA A 138 8.91 -7.25 -19.91
C ALA A 138 10.08 -7.70 -19.01
N GLY A 139 9.76 -8.12 -17.80
CA GLY A 139 10.74 -8.60 -16.83
C GLY A 139 11.55 -7.54 -16.09
N VAL A 140 11.42 -6.26 -16.46
CA VAL A 140 12.11 -5.15 -15.78
C VAL A 140 11.18 -4.54 -14.74
N PRO A 141 11.58 -4.44 -13.45
CA PRO A 141 10.75 -3.82 -12.43
C PRO A 141 10.37 -2.37 -12.77
N CYS A 142 9.12 -1.98 -12.44
CA CYS A 142 8.62 -0.63 -12.71
C CYS A 142 9.30 0.44 -11.85
N HIS A 143 9.81 0.06 -10.68
CA HIS A 143 10.61 0.92 -9.81
C HIS A 143 11.79 0.12 -9.29
N SER A 144 12.97 0.71 -9.26
CA SER A 144 14.20 0.04 -8.80
C SER A 144 14.11 -0.43 -7.34
N GLU A 145 13.44 0.36 -6.49
CA GLU A 145 13.26 0.07 -5.06
C GLU A 145 11.89 -0.52 -4.73
N GLY A 146 11.05 -0.74 -5.73
CA GLY A 146 9.65 -1.12 -5.55
C GLY A 146 8.72 0.08 -5.41
N ALA A 147 7.45 -0.11 -5.82
CA ALA A 147 6.41 0.91 -5.70
C ALA A 147 5.94 1.05 -4.25
N PRO A 148 5.81 2.27 -3.72
CA PRO A 148 5.45 2.46 -2.32
C PRO A 148 3.97 2.23 -2.06
N VAL A 149 3.68 1.45 -1.02
CA VAL A 149 2.34 1.31 -0.44
C VAL A 149 2.39 1.87 0.98
N TYR A 150 1.60 2.91 1.23
CA TYR A 150 1.55 3.58 2.53
C TYR A 150 0.46 2.94 3.37
N ILE A 151 0.82 2.49 4.57
CA ILE A 151 -0.11 1.89 5.53
C ILE A 151 -0.12 2.75 6.79
N ASN A 152 -1.21 3.51 6.97
CA ASN A 152 -1.44 4.30 8.16
C ASN A 152 -2.31 3.49 9.13
N CYS A 153 -1.82 3.29 10.33
CA CYS A 153 -2.55 2.54 11.34
C CYS A 153 -2.93 3.44 12.51
N HIS A 154 -4.21 3.44 12.82
CA HIS A 154 -4.76 4.18 13.97
C HIS A 154 -4.66 3.38 15.27
N THR A 155 -4.42 2.09 15.13
CA THR A 155 -4.20 1.14 16.22
C THR A 155 -2.98 0.29 15.92
N TYR A 156 -2.88 -0.88 16.49
CA TYR A 156 -1.78 -1.82 16.24
C TYR A 156 -1.96 -2.67 14.98
N ASP A 157 -2.87 -2.32 14.07
CA ASP A 157 -3.19 -3.13 12.90
C ASP A 157 -1.98 -3.42 12.02
N PHE A 158 -1.04 -2.47 11.89
CA PHE A 158 0.14 -2.70 11.08
C PHE A 158 1.09 -3.75 11.69
N THR A 159 1.05 -3.97 13.02
CA THR A 159 1.85 -5.01 13.68
C THR A 159 1.30 -6.40 13.39
N GLU A 160 0.01 -6.49 13.07
CA GLU A 160 -0.67 -7.72 12.69
C GLU A 160 -0.71 -7.93 11.17
N PHE A 161 -0.22 -6.95 10.41
CA PHE A 161 -0.15 -7.00 8.96
C PHE A 161 0.75 -8.16 8.51
N ALA A 162 0.21 -9.05 7.67
CA ALA A 162 0.91 -10.27 7.27
C ALA A 162 1.03 -10.43 5.76
N LYS A 163 0.04 -9.97 4.99
CA LYS A 163 0.01 -10.21 3.55
C LYS A 163 -0.75 -9.15 2.78
N ILE A 164 -0.41 -9.04 1.49
CA ILE A 164 -1.13 -8.24 0.50
C ILE A 164 -1.77 -9.20 -0.50
N VAL A 165 -3.07 -9.08 -0.70
CA VAL A 165 -3.81 -9.83 -1.69
C VAL A 165 -4.16 -8.90 -2.84
N PHE A 166 -3.61 -9.15 -4.03
CA PHE A 166 -3.96 -8.39 -5.23
C PHE A 166 -5.26 -8.92 -5.80
N LEU A 167 -6.11 -8.01 -6.24
CA LEU A 167 -7.48 -8.26 -6.65
C LEU A 167 -7.73 -7.71 -8.05
N ALA A 168 -8.61 -8.36 -8.81
CA ALA A 168 -9.23 -7.75 -9.95
C ALA A 168 -10.13 -6.58 -9.49
N GLU A 169 -10.31 -5.57 -10.31
CA GLU A 169 -11.11 -4.38 -9.96
C GLU A 169 -12.51 -4.74 -9.46
N LYS A 170 -13.19 -5.67 -10.11
CA LYS A 170 -14.55 -6.08 -9.73
C LYS A 170 -14.59 -6.70 -8.32
N ASP A 171 -13.59 -7.51 -7.96
CA ASP A 171 -13.51 -8.15 -6.66
C ASP A 171 -13.18 -7.12 -5.57
N TYR A 172 -12.29 -6.18 -5.87
CA TYR A 172 -12.02 -5.04 -5.01
C TYR A 172 -13.28 -4.22 -4.73
N MET A 173 -14.06 -3.91 -5.77
CA MET A 173 -15.31 -3.16 -5.62
C MET A 173 -16.35 -3.92 -4.79
N ALA A 174 -16.45 -5.23 -4.95
CA ALA A 174 -17.36 -6.07 -4.17
C ALA A 174 -16.98 -6.09 -2.69
N ILE A 175 -15.70 -6.25 -2.38
CA ILE A 175 -15.19 -6.24 -0.99
C ILE A 175 -15.39 -4.85 -0.38
N ARG A 176 -15.11 -3.78 -1.12
CA ARG A 176 -15.33 -2.41 -0.66
C ARG A 176 -16.78 -2.15 -0.29
N LYS A 177 -17.71 -2.58 -1.13
CA LYS A 177 -19.15 -2.44 -0.85
C LYS A 177 -19.56 -3.21 0.40
N GLN A 178 -19.07 -4.43 0.56
CA GLN A 178 -19.38 -5.26 1.72
C GLN A 178 -18.80 -4.68 3.02
N ALA A 179 -17.55 -4.19 2.98
CA ALA A 179 -16.84 -3.71 4.17
C ALA A 179 -17.24 -2.29 4.57
N TYR A 180 -17.50 -1.41 3.60
CA TYR A 180 -17.70 0.02 3.83
C TYR A 180 -19.05 0.56 3.33
N GLY A 181 -19.85 -0.24 2.65
CA GLY A 181 -21.19 0.14 2.17
C GLY A 181 -21.21 0.94 0.87
N PHE A 182 -20.06 1.12 0.21
CA PHE A 182 -20.00 1.87 -1.05
C PHE A 182 -18.93 1.38 -2.02
#